data_2d0886051d9aaecb27a975e9e2be32fa
#
_entry.id   2d0886051d9aaecb27a975e9e2be32fa
#
_cell.length_a   1.000
_cell.length_b   1.000
_cell.length_c   1.000
_cell.angle_alpha   90.00
_cell.angle_beta   90.00
_cell.angle_gamma   90.00
#
_symmetry.space_group_name_H-M   'P 1'
#
loop_
_entity.id
_entity.type
_entity.pdbx_description
1 polymer ?
#
loop_
_entity_poly.entity_id
_entity_poly.type
_entity_poly.pdbx_seq_one_letter_code
_entity_poly.pdbx_strand_id
1 'polypeptide(L)'
;KGTSPETCPDCHGTGQVTVRRQTAIGVMQMQQPCARCGGRGRIIKEPCPKCGGKGRVKVSKTVTVNIPAGIDDGQTVAVRGQGDSGRNGGPTGDLRVTVSVRPDPLFERDGYDIWCEIPITFAQAAMGDDIVVPTVDGKVSYHVPEGTQSGTVFRLRDKGIPALNGRGRGDQYVRVVVEVPKSMTKAQKDKLREFDAALSDKNYQKPVSYTHLTLPTIRL
;
A
#
# COMPACT_ATOMS: atom_id res chain seq x y z
N LYS A 1 -29.58 15.92 29.29
CA LYS A 1 -28.36 16.59 29.82
C LYS A 1 -28.25 16.24 31.31
N GLY A 2 -27.09 15.84 31.82
CA GLY A 2 -26.86 15.66 33.27
C GLY A 2 -26.50 16.99 33.94
N THR A 3 -26.34 16.97 35.25
CA THR A 3 -25.91 18.13 36.03
C THR A 3 -24.43 18.41 35.84
N SER A 4 -24.02 19.66 36.06
CA SER A 4 -22.61 20.05 36.07
C SER A 4 -21.89 19.38 37.25
N PRO A 5 -20.56 19.08 37.10
CA PRO A 5 -19.78 18.56 38.20
C PRO A 5 -19.68 19.57 39.38
N GLU A 6 -20.08 19.16 40.59
CA GLU A 6 -19.95 19.95 41.79
C GLU A 6 -18.69 19.54 42.57
N THR A 7 -18.18 20.44 43.41
CA THR A 7 -17.06 20.13 44.28
C THR A 7 -17.44 19.04 45.29
N CYS A 8 -16.61 18.03 45.44
CA CYS A 8 -16.86 16.96 46.39
C CYS A 8 -16.85 17.51 47.84
N PRO A 9 -17.93 17.34 48.63
CA PRO A 9 -17.99 17.89 49.96
C PRO A 9 -17.04 17.23 50.96
N ASP A 10 -16.61 15.99 50.71
CA ASP A 10 -15.75 15.25 51.65
C ASP A 10 -14.26 15.62 51.50
N CYS A 11 -13.81 15.92 50.32
CA CYS A 11 -12.43 16.31 50.06
C CYS A 11 -12.25 17.79 49.60
N HIS A 12 -13.32 18.54 49.54
CA HIS A 12 -13.34 19.96 49.17
C HIS A 12 -12.57 20.25 47.84
N GLY A 13 -12.66 19.30 46.89
CA GLY A 13 -12.02 19.47 45.60
C GLY A 13 -10.60 18.88 45.47
N THR A 14 -9.96 18.46 46.54
CA THR A 14 -8.58 17.95 46.58
C THR A 14 -8.47 16.56 45.96
N GLY A 15 -9.55 15.78 45.97
CA GLY A 15 -9.54 14.37 45.55
C GLY A 15 -8.95 13.40 46.56
N GLN A 16 -8.38 13.92 47.65
CA GLN A 16 -7.73 13.12 48.69
C GLN A 16 -8.28 13.45 50.06
N VAL A 17 -8.27 12.47 50.95
CA VAL A 17 -8.64 12.64 52.38
C VAL A 17 -7.51 12.10 53.25
N THR A 18 -7.23 12.82 54.33
CA THR A 18 -6.24 12.38 55.30
C THR A 18 -6.90 11.49 56.35
N VAL A 19 -6.49 10.24 56.41
CA VAL A 19 -6.96 9.28 57.38
C VAL A 19 -5.89 9.11 58.45
N ARG A 20 -6.29 9.26 59.73
CA ARG A 20 -5.42 9.02 60.88
C ARG A 20 -5.62 7.56 61.31
N ARG A 21 -4.55 6.79 61.30
CA ARG A 21 -4.54 5.40 61.75
C ARG A 21 -3.65 5.29 63.00
N GLN A 22 -4.19 4.78 64.08
CA GLN A 22 -3.43 4.50 65.28
C GLN A 22 -2.68 3.17 65.09
N THR A 23 -1.37 3.21 65.22
CA THR A 23 -0.51 2.04 65.15
C THR A 23 0.20 1.86 66.49
N ALA A 24 0.82 0.71 66.72
CA ALA A 24 1.54 0.39 67.99
C ALA A 24 2.71 1.38 68.27
N ILE A 25 3.13 2.16 67.27
CA ILE A 25 4.26 3.08 67.34
C ILE A 25 3.79 4.56 67.36
N GLY A 26 2.48 4.83 67.34
CA GLY A 26 1.90 6.17 67.32
C GLY A 26 0.84 6.39 66.23
N VAL A 27 0.42 7.64 66.03
CA VAL A 27 -0.62 8.01 65.06
C VAL A 27 0.05 8.34 63.74
N MET A 28 -0.23 7.53 62.72
CA MET A 28 0.19 7.85 61.32
C MET A 28 -0.93 8.55 60.57
N GLN A 29 -0.57 9.58 59.85
CA GLN A 29 -1.47 10.25 58.86
C GLN A 29 -1.16 9.73 57.47
N MET A 30 -2.14 9.18 56.80
CA MET A 30 -2.02 8.72 55.40
C MET A 30 -3.01 9.47 54.51
N GLN A 31 -2.54 9.92 53.36
CA GLN A 31 -3.41 10.45 52.34
C GLN A 31 -3.97 9.28 51.50
N GLN A 32 -5.30 9.20 51.39
CA GLN A 32 -5.99 8.20 50.58
C GLN A 32 -6.89 8.89 49.57
N PRO A 33 -7.10 8.30 48.38
CA PRO A 33 -8.11 8.80 47.45
C PRO A 33 -9.48 8.90 48.14
N CYS A 34 -10.15 10.03 47.96
CA CYS A 34 -11.49 10.22 48.54
C CYS A 34 -12.46 9.17 47.98
N ALA A 35 -13.02 8.34 48.86
CA ALA A 35 -13.91 7.24 48.47
C ALA A 35 -15.17 7.74 47.70
N ARG A 36 -15.69 8.92 48.08
CA ARG A 36 -16.90 9.48 47.46
C ARG A 36 -16.71 9.96 46.04
N CYS A 37 -15.61 10.59 45.72
CA CYS A 37 -15.33 11.06 44.34
C CYS A 37 -14.35 10.18 43.56
N GLY A 38 -13.81 9.11 44.21
CA GLY A 38 -12.81 8.23 43.61
C GLY A 38 -11.54 8.96 43.19
N GLY A 39 -11.09 9.96 43.94
CA GLY A 39 -9.90 10.75 43.67
C GLY A 39 -10.11 11.92 42.69
N ARG A 40 -11.32 12.13 42.15
CA ARG A 40 -11.60 13.15 41.13
C ARG A 40 -11.80 14.56 41.67
N GLY A 41 -12.03 14.75 42.95
CA GLY A 41 -12.33 16.03 43.58
C GLY A 41 -13.71 16.59 43.29
N ARG A 42 -14.44 16.02 42.33
CA ARG A 42 -15.77 16.46 41.90
C ARG A 42 -16.74 15.29 41.81
N ILE A 43 -18.03 15.57 42.04
CA ILE A 43 -19.12 14.59 41.95
C ILE A 43 -20.19 15.10 41.01
N ILE A 44 -20.86 14.20 40.28
CA ILE A 44 -22.01 14.48 39.46
C ILE A 44 -23.22 13.84 40.14
N LYS A 45 -24.18 14.67 40.59
CA LYS A 45 -25.37 14.18 41.28
C LYS A 45 -26.29 13.36 40.37
N GLU A 46 -26.51 13.86 39.15
CA GLU A 46 -27.32 13.21 38.14
C GLU A 46 -26.48 12.93 36.90
N PRO A 47 -25.95 11.75 36.72
CA PRO A 47 -25.15 11.45 35.54
C PRO A 47 -26.02 11.42 34.29
N CYS A 48 -25.54 11.99 33.19
CA CYS A 48 -26.21 11.92 31.90
C CYS A 48 -26.43 10.46 31.46
N PRO A 49 -27.67 10.05 31.13
CA PRO A 49 -27.98 8.67 30.77
C PRO A 49 -27.23 8.17 29.52
N LYS A 50 -26.82 9.07 28.61
CA LYS A 50 -26.08 8.71 27.41
C LYS A 50 -24.59 8.47 27.65
N CYS A 51 -23.95 9.22 28.54
CA CYS A 51 -22.50 9.12 28.74
C CYS A 51 -22.08 8.64 30.14
N GLY A 52 -23.05 8.48 31.10
CA GLY A 52 -22.75 8.07 32.46
C GLY A 52 -21.76 8.99 33.19
N GLY A 53 -21.77 10.29 32.90
CA GLY A 53 -20.85 11.25 33.48
C GLY A 53 -19.47 11.30 32.80
N LYS A 54 -19.22 10.51 31.74
CA LYS A 54 -17.94 10.47 31.03
C LYS A 54 -17.73 11.68 30.10
N GLY A 55 -18.80 12.44 29.81
CA GLY A 55 -18.75 13.62 28.91
C GLY A 55 -18.63 13.30 27.44
N ARG A 56 -18.61 11.99 27.06
CA ARG A 56 -18.45 11.52 25.69
C ARG A 56 -19.41 10.40 25.37
N VAL A 57 -19.87 10.37 24.15
CA VAL A 57 -20.69 9.30 23.58
C VAL A 57 -20.07 8.85 22.26
N LYS A 58 -20.18 7.55 21.94
CA LYS A 58 -19.82 7.04 20.63
C LYS A 58 -20.92 7.42 19.64
N VAL A 59 -20.52 8.04 18.54
CA VAL A 59 -21.39 8.41 17.43
C VAL A 59 -20.75 7.86 16.16
N SER A 60 -21.54 7.17 15.35
CA SER A 60 -21.12 6.78 14.00
C SER A 60 -21.24 7.97 13.07
N LYS A 61 -20.15 8.26 12.35
CA LYS A 61 -20.10 9.35 11.37
C LYS A 61 -19.48 8.82 10.08
N THR A 62 -20.11 9.12 8.96
CA THR A 62 -19.53 8.85 7.64
C THR A 62 -18.64 10.02 7.24
N VAL A 63 -17.42 9.71 6.88
CA VAL A 63 -16.41 10.70 6.43
C VAL A 63 -16.02 10.34 5.01
N THR A 64 -16.17 11.29 4.09
CA THR A 64 -15.67 11.16 2.72
C THR A 64 -14.19 11.52 2.69
N VAL A 65 -13.37 10.63 2.16
CA VAL A 65 -11.92 10.82 2.06
C VAL A 65 -11.52 10.83 0.59
N ASN A 66 -10.90 11.91 0.15
CA ASN A 66 -10.33 12.01 -1.19
C ASN A 66 -8.95 11.35 -1.18
N ILE A 67 -8.81 10.26 -1.93
CA ILE A 67 -7.53 9.56 -2.12
C ILE A 67 -6.91 10.11 -3.40
N PRO A 68 -5.73 10.75 -3.34
CA PRO A 68 -5.07 11.27 -4.52
C PRO A 68 -4.57 10.15 -5.42
N ALA A 69 -4.67 10.36 -6.74
CA ALA A 69 -4.07 9.44 -7.71
C ALA A 69 -2.56 9.36 -7.51
N GLY A 70 -1.99 8.17 -7.69
CA GLY A 70 -0.56 7.94 -7.50
C GLY A 70 -0.14 7.57 -6.08
N ILE A 71 -1.08 7.52 -5.14
CA ILE A 71 -0.79 7.09 -3.76
C ILE A 71 -0.15 5.70 -3.76
N ASP A 72 0.79 5.48 -2.84
CA ASP A 72 1.49 4.20 -2.70
C ASP A 72 0.94 3.38 -1.54
N ASP A 73 1.29 2.09 -1.52
CA ASP A 73 0.90 1.20 -0.43
C ASP A 73 1.47 1.69 0.91
N GLY A 74 0.68 1.57 1.97
CA GLY A 74 1.05 2.01 3.31
C GLY A 74 1.04 3.52 3.54
N GLN A 75 0.79 4.35 2.52
CA GLN A 75 0.72 5.79 2.71
C GLN A 75 -0.53 6.21 3.48
N THR A 76 -0.39 7.30 4.25
CA THR A 76 -1.44 7.80 5.13
C THR A 76 -1.94 9.17 4.67
N VAL A 77 -3.24 9.27 4.49
CA VAL A 77 -3.96 10.53 4.24
C VAL A 77 -4.54 11.05 5.55
N ALA A 78 -4.21 12.29 5.92
CA ALA A 78 -4.74 12.94 7.11
C ALA A 78 -5.95 13.82 6.74
N VAL A 79 -7.10 13.56 7.37
CA VAL A 79 -8.31 14.38 7.23
C VAL A 79 -8.45 15.22 8.49
N ARG A 80 -8.17 16.51 8.36
CA ARG A 80 -8.13 17.44 9.49
C ARG A 80 -9.50 17.59 10.15
N GLY A 81 -9.51 17.62 11.50
CA GLY A 81 -10.69 17.85 12.31
C GLY A 81 -11.78 16.76 12.22
N GLN A 82 -11.48 15.59 11.62
CA GLN A 82 -12.42 14.48 11.51
C GLN A 82 -12.13 13.32 12.49
N GLY A 83 -11.16 13.48 13.35
CA GLY A 83 -10.84 12.53 14.41
C GLY A 83 -11.77 12.65 15.63
N ASP A 84 -11.33 12.11 16.75
CA ASP A 84 -12.08 12.16 18.01
C ASP A 84 -12.14 13.58 18.57
N SER A 85 -13.26 13.91 19.21
CA SER A 85 -13.42 15.18 19.94
C SER A 85 -12.40 15.29 21.07
N GLY A 86 -11.82 16.48 21.23
CA GLY A 86 -10.89 16.79 22.31
C GLY A 86 -11.50 16.59 23.70
N ARG A 87 -10.68 16.38 24.73
CA ARG A 87 -11.14 16.30 26.13
C ARG A 87 -11.43 17.71 26.65
N ASN A 88 -12.43 17.84 27.53
CA ASN A 88 -12.76 19.09 28.24
C ASN A 88 -12.94 20.32 27.30
N GLY A 89 -13.56 20.11 26.12
CA GLY A 89 -13.75 21.19 25.14
C GLY A 89 -12.54 21.49 24.27
N GLY A 90 -11.51 20.66 24.31
CA GLY A 90 -10.36 20.77 23.40
C GLY A 90 -10.74 20.57 21.92
N PRO A 91 -9.86 20.93 20.99
CA PRO A 91 -10.12 20.78 19.55
C PRO A 91 -10.27 19.30 19.15
N THR A 92 -10.99 19.08 18.06
CA THR A 92 -11.12 17.74 17.43
C THR A 92 -9.78 17.36 16.82
N GLY A 93 -9.38 16.12 16.97
CA GLY A 93 -8.18 15.56 16.34
C GLY A 93 -8.34 15.31 14.85
N ASP A 94 -7.32 14.83 14.20
CA ASP A 94 -7.32 14.43 12.79
C ASP A 94 -7.58 12.94 12.64
N LEU A 95 -8.29 12.59 11.56
CA LEU A 95 -8.45 11.20 11.13
C LEU A 95 -7.30 10.84 10.21
N ARG A 96 -6.56 9.78 10.54
CA ARG A 96 -5.52 9.22 9.69
C ARG A 96 -6.03 7.97 9.01
N VAL A 97 -6.00 7.97 7.68
CA VAL A 97 -6.44 6.85 6.84
C VAL A 97 -5.24 6.27 6.13
N THR A 98 -4.84 5.07 6.49
CA THR A 98 -3.77 4.34 5.80
C THR A 98 -4.37 3.60 4.62
N VAL A 99 -3.78 3.79 3.45
CA VAL A 99 -4.22 3.18 2.19
C VAL A 99 -3.45 1.88 1.97
N SER A 100 -4.16 0.81 1.63
CA SER A 100 -3.55 -0.42 1.14
C SER A 100 -3.88 -0.61 -0.32
N VAL A 101 -2.85 -0.73 -1.15
CA VAL A 101 -2.96 -0.91 -2.60
C VAL A 101 -2.81 -2.38 -2.92
N ARG A 102 -3.80 -2.97 -3.58
CA ARG A 102 -3.72 -4.37 -4.02
C ARG A 102 -2.77 -4.48 -5.22
N PRO A 103 -1.89 -5.48 -5.24
CA PRO A 103 -1.10 -5.77 -6.44
C PRO A 103 -2.02 -6.16 -7.60
N ASP A 104 -1.67 -5.70 -8.79
CA ASP A 104 -2.35 -6.06 -10.03
C ASP A 104 -1.68 -7.31 -10.65
N PRO A 105 -2.42 -8.27 -11.22
CA PRO A 105 -1.84 -9.47 -11.82
C PRO A 105 -1.05 -9.20 -13.10
N LEU A 106 -1.28 -8.08 -13.76
CA LEU A 106 -0.66 -7.72 -15.04
C LEU A 106 0.46 -6.69 -14.89
N PHE A 107 0.32 -5.81 -13.91
CA PHE A 107 1.24 -4.68 -13.70
C PHE A 107 2.02 -4.82 -12.40
N GLU A 108 3.33 -4.72 -12.51
CA GLU A 108 4.23 -4.56 -11.38
C GLU A 108 4.59 -3.08 -11.24
N ARG A 109 4.41 -2.52 -10.05
CA ARG A 109 4.68 -1.12 -9.77
C ARG A 109 6.09 -0.94 -9.21
N ASP A 110 6.84 0.01 -9.78
CA ASP A 110 8.13 0.48 -9.28
C ASP A 110 8.09 2.01 -9.12
N GLY A 111 7.75 2.47 -7.93
CA GLY A 111 7.53 3.88 -7.67
C GLY A 111 6.39 4.48 -8.50
N TYR A 112 6.71 5.32 -9.47
CA TYR A 112 5.75 5.88 -10.43
C TYR A 112 5.77 5.15 -11.77
N ASP A 113 6.74 4.29 -12.01
CA ASP A 113 6.82 3.47 -13.20
C ASP A 113 6.05 2.16 -13.02
N ILE A 114 5.66 1.56 -14.13
CA ILE A 114 5.00 0.25 -14.15
C ILE A 114 5.66 -0.66 -15.15
N TRP A 115 5.68 -1.94 -14.82
CA TRP A 115 6.19 -3.00 -15.65
C TRP A 115 5.09 -3.96 -16.02
N CYS A 116 5.12 -4.45 -17.26
CA CYS A 116 4.26 -5.56 -17.68
C CYS A 116 5.00 -6.47 -18.65
N GLU A 117 4.60 -7.74 -18.68
CA GLU A 117 5.10 -8.71 -19.66
C GLU A 117 4.02 -8.99 -20.69
N ILE A 118 4.39 -8.93 -21.97
CA ILE A 118 3.49 -9.19 -23.09
C ILE A 118 4.03 -10.35 -23.90
N PRO A 119 3.29 -11.46 -23.99
CA PRO A 119 3.66 -12.55 -24.87
C PRO A 119 3.44 -12.14 -26.32
N ILE A 120 4.43 -12.40 -27.17
CA ILE A 120 4.36 -12.22 -28.63
C ILE A 120 4.73 -13.52 -29.32
N THR A 121 4.23 -13.72 -30.50
CA THR A 121 4.59 -14.89 -31.31
C THR A 121 5.98 -14.74 -31.93
N PHE A 122 6.62 -15.84 -32.27
CA PHE A 122 7.88 -15.82 -33.02
C PHE A 122 7.78 -15.03 -34.33
N ALA A 123 6.66 -15.16 -35.04
CA ALA A 123 6.42 -14.45 -36.31
C ALA A 123 6.37 -12.93 -36.07
N GLN A 124 5.67 -12.48 -35.04
CA GLN A 124 5.62 -11.05 -34.68
C GLN A 124 7.00 -10.51 -34.27
N ALA A 125 7.77 -11.29 -33.53
CA ALA A 125 9.11 -10.89 -33.14
C ALA A 125 10.09 -10.83 -34.34
N ALA A 126 9.97 -11.77 -35.27
CA ALA A 126 10.89 -11.88 -36.40
C ALA A 126 10.61 -10.85 -37.50
N MET A 127 9.33 -10.62 -37.84
CA MET A 127 8.92 -9.74 -38.94
C MET A 127 8.55 -8.34 -38.51
N GLY A 128 8.40 -8.11 -37.20
CA GLY A 128 7.76 -6.93 -36.67
C GLY A 128 6.24 -6.98 -36.80
N ASP A 129 5.55 -6.34 -35.87
CA ASP A 129 4.08 -6.27 -35.89
C ASP A 129 3.60 -5.17 -34.93
N ASP A 130 2.36 -4.74 -35.13
CA ASP A 130 1.69 -3.82 -34.21
C ASP A 130 0.95 -4.63 -33.14
N ILE A 131 1.42 -4.52 -31.90
CA ILE A 131 0.80 -5.20 -30.74
C ILE A 131 -0.06 -4.25 -29.94
N VAL A 132 -1.09 -4.78 -29.30
CA VAL A 132 -1.93 -4.02 -28.37
C VAL A 132 -1.42 -4.21 -26.96
N VAL A 133 -0.88 -3.13 -26.40
CA VAL A 133 -0.33 -3.10 -25.03
C VAL A 133 -1.38 -2.53 -24.08
N PRO A 134 -1.77 -3.24 -23.02
CA PRO A 134 -2.59 -2.69 -21.95
C PRO A 134 -1.81 -1.64 -21.17
N THR A 135 -2.48 -0.56 -20.79
CA THR A 135 -1.95 0.49 -19.93
C THR A 135 -2.94 0.80 -18.82
N VAL A 136 -2.54 1.57 -17.81
CA VAL A 136 -3.44 2.00 -16.72
C VAL A 136 -4.66 2.78 -17.25
N ASP A 137 -4.50 3.50 -18.36
CA ASP A 137 -5.58 4.32 -18.94
C ASP A 137 -6.37 3.61 -20.05
N GLY A 138 -5.99 2.38 -20.39
CA GLY A 138 -6.63 1.65 -21.49
C GLY A 138 -5.63 0.88 -22.33
N LYS A 139 -5.84 0.81 -23.64
CA LYS A 139 -4.99 0.07 -24.59
C LYS A 139 -4.30 1.02 -25.56
N VAL A 140 -3.04 0.72 -25.86
CA VAL A 140 -2.22 1.49 -26.81
C VAL A 140 -1.65 0.52 -27.84
N SER A 141 -1.70 0.88 -29.13
CA SER A 141 -0.96 0.15 -30.16
C SER A 141 0.52 0.54 -30.11
N TYR A 142 1.39 -0.46 -30.15
CA TYR A 142 2.84 -0.27 -30.15
C TYR A 142 3.47 -1.13 -31.23
N HIS A 143 4.30 -0.51 -32.06
CA HIS A 143 5.02 -1.19 -33.13
C HIS A 143 6.27 -1.89 -32.58
N VAL A 144 6.29 -3.23 -32.68
CA VAL A 144 7.45 -4.06 -32.34
C VAL A 144 8.34 -4.15 -33.59
N PRO A 145 9.61 -3.70 -33.54
CA PRO A 145 10.52 -3.78 -34.66
C PRO A 145 10.84 -5.25 -35.04
N GLU A 146 11.15 -5.47 -36.32
CA GLU A 146 11.64 -6.76 -36.80
C GLU A 146 12.92 -7.18 -36.08
N GLY A 147 13.08 -8.49 -35.86
CA GLY A 147 14.26 -9.06 -35.17
C GLY A 147 14.26 -8.82 -33.66
N THR A 148 13.14 -8.41 -33.06
CA THR A 148 13.03 -8.21 -31.61
C THR A 148 13.27 -9.50 -30.86
N GLN A 149 14.21 -9.47 -29.91
CA GLN A 149 14.57 -10.63 -29.09
C GLN A 149 13.67 -10.74 -27.86
N SER A 150 13.47 -12.00 -27.38
CA SER A 150 12.76 -12.25 -26.13
C SER A 150 13.46 -11.56 -24.96
N GLY A 151 12.69 -10.88 -24.09
CA GLY A 151 13.22 -10.10 -22.99
C GLY A 151 13.53 -8.64 -23.33
N THR A 152 13.36 -8.22 -24.60
CA THR A 152 13.48 -6.81 -24.98
C THR A 152 12.46 -5.96 -24.23
N VAL A 153 12.89 -4.81 -23.74
CA VAL A 153 12.06 -3.88 -22.97
C VAL A 153 11.80 -2.61 -23.80
N PHE A 154 10.53 -2.29 -23.98
CA PHE A 154 10.08 -1.05 -24.61
C PHE A 154 9.57 -0.08 -23.57
N ARG A 155 9.87 1.20 -23.72
CA ARG A 155 9.43 2.26 -22.83
C ARG A 155 8.29 3.05 -23.49
N LEU A 156 7.13 3.05 -22.85
CA LEU A 156 6.00 3.90 -23.19
C LEU A 156 6.01 5.12 -22.26
N ARG A 157 6.37 6.27 -22.80
CA ARG A 157 6.47 7.51 -22.02
C ARG A 157 5.11 7.95 -21.50
N ASP A 158 5.10 8.48 -20.28
CA ASP A 158 3.90 9.03 -19.63
C ASP A 158 2.72 8.04 -19.51
N LYS A 159 3.00 6.72 -19.48
CA LYS A 159 1.98 5.67 -19.32
C LYS A 159 2.04 4.97 -17.95
N GLY A 160 2.91 5.43 -17.06
CA GLY A 160 3.00 4.97 -15.67
C GLY A 160 1.96 5.62 -14.75
N ILE A 161 2.28 5.73 -13.48
CA ILE A 161 1.42 6.24 -12.41
C ILE A 161 1.58 7.77 -12.28
N PRO A 162 0.48 8.52 -12.08
CA PRO A 162 0.58 9.96 -11.85
C PRO A 162 1.35 10.28 -10.57
N ALA A 163 2.15 11.33 -10.56
CA ALA A 163 2.82 11.79 -9.37
C ALA A 163 1.82 12.44 -8.39
N LEU A 164 1.96 12.17 -7.08
CA LEU A 164 1.08 12.69 -6.03
C LEU A 164 0.96 14.22 -5.98
N ASN A 165 2.01 14.92 -6.39
CA ASN A 165 2.04 16.38 -6.45
C ASN A 165 1.41 16.97 -7.73
N GLY A 166 0.80 16.15 -8.57
CA GLY A 166 0.18 16.55 -9.84
C GLY A 166 1.18 16.99 -10.93
N ARG A 167 2.48 16.81 -10.71
CA ARG A 167 3.52 17.17 -11.66
C ARG A 167 4.11 15.92 -12.29
N GLY A 168 3.69 15.63 -13.51
CA GLY A 168 4.23 14.53 -14.29
C GLY A 168 3.62 13.17 -13.98
N ARG A 169 4.13 12.19 -14.66
CA ARG A 169 3.71 10.80 -14.62
C ARG A 169 4.92 9.92 -14.89
N GLY A 170 4.95 8.74 -14.33
CA GLY A 170 5.96 7.74 -14.65
C GLY A 170 5.75 7.12 -16.03
N ASP A 171 6.61 6.21 -16.39
CA ASP A 171 6.58 5.49 -17.65
C ASP A 171 6.08 4.05 -17.47
N GLN A 172 5.70 3.44 -18.58
CA GLN A 172 5.43 2.02 -18.61
C GLN A 172 6.53 1.29 -19.36
N TYR A 173 7.10 0.26 -18.75
CA TYR A 173 8.07 -0.64 -19.34
C TYR A 173 7.38 -1.94 -19.73
N VAL A 174 7.47 -2.28 -21.00
CA VAL A 174 6.86 -3.46 -21.59
C VAL A 174 7.95 -4.43 -21.96
N ARG A 175 8.04 -5.54 -21.23
CA ARG A 175 8.94 -6.65 -21.55
C ARG A 175 8.22 -7.59 -22.49
N VAL A 176 8.72 -7.78 -23.70
CA VAL A 176 8.17 -8.77 -24.64
C VAL A 176 8.81 -10.12 -24.40
N VAL A 177 7.98 -11.15 -24.39
CA VAL A 177 8.42 -12.54 -24.22
C VAL A 177 7.93 -13.35 -25.42
N VAL A 178 8.86 -13.93 -26.17
CA VAL A 178 8.50 -14.76 -27.31
C VAL A 178 7.94 -16.09 -26.81
N GLU A 179 6.68 -16.34 -27.12
CA GLU A 179 5.99 -17.57 -26.74
C GLU A 179 6.17 -18.66 -27.84
N VAL A 180 6.65 -19.83 -27.41
CA VAL A 180 6.75 -20.99 -28.27
C VAL A 180 5.45 -21.78 -28.23
N PRO A 181 4.83 -22.11 -29.38
CA PRO A 181 3.59 -22.82 -29.41
C PRO A 181 3.74 -24.24 -28.82
N LYS A 182 2.87 -24.58 -27.83
CA LYS A 182 2.93 -25.85 -27.10
C LYS A 182 2.39 -27.06 -27.92
N SER A 183 1.50 -26.80 -28.87
CA SER A 183 0.91 -27.86 -29.72
C SER A 183 0.85 -27.41 -31.16
N MET A 184 1.28 -28.26 -32.07
CA MET A 184 1.30 -28.00 -33.51
C MET A 184 0.80 -29.23 -34.28
N THR A 185 0.04 -28.99 -35.31
CA THR A 185 -0.37 -30.03 -36.30
C THR A 185 0.83 -30.47 -37.13
N LYS A 186 0.70 -31.63 -37.81
CA LYS A 186 1.76 -32.13 -38.71
C LYS A 186 2.10 -31.12 -39.80
N ALA A 187 1.09 -30.52 -40.45
CA ALA A 187 1.30 -29.53 -41.49
C ALA A 187 2.04 -28.27 -40.99
N GLN A 188 1.75 -27.82 -39.78
CA GLN A 188 2.47 -26.68 -39.17
C GLN A 188 3.94 -27.01 -38.86
N LYS A 189 4.20 -28.22 -38.38
CA LYS A 189 5.57 -28.71 -38.13
C LYS A 189 6.37 -28.81 -39.43
N ASP A 190 5.75 -29.26 -40.52
CA ASP A 190 6.42 -29.40 -41.80
C ASP A 190 6.81 -28.00 -42.38
N LYS A 191 5.89 -27.04 -42.31
CA LYS A 191 6.20 -25.63 -42.67
C LYS A 191 7.29 -24.99 -41.79
N LEU A 192 7.30 -25.29 -40.50
CA LEU A 192 8.36 -24.78 -39.63
C LEU A 192 9.71 -25.39 -39.97
N ARG A 193 9.78 -26.68 -40.36
CA ARG A 193 11.01 -27.32 -40.85
C ARG A 193 11.51 -26.71 -42.17
N GLU A 194 10.60 -26.41 -43.09
CA GLU A 194 10.93 -25.73 -44.34
C GLU A 194 11.53 -24.34 -44.07
N PHE A 195 10.95 -23.59 -43.14
CA PHE A 195 11.44 -22.29 -42.70
C PHE A 195 12.84 -22.43 -42.08
N ASP A 196 13.01 -23.34 -41.15
CA ASP A 196 14.30 -23.61 -40.47
C ASP A 196 15.42 -23.97 -41.47
N ALA A 197 15.09 -24.82 -42.46
CA ALA A 197 16.03 -25.20 -43.53
C ALA A 197 16.42 -24.05 -44.45
N ALA A 198 15.57 -23.00 -44.56
CA ALA A 198 15.87 -21.78 -45.33
C ALA A 198 16.73 -20.81 -44.60
N LEU A 199 16.87 -20.95 -43.28
CA LEU A 199 17.72 -20.07 -42.44
C LEU A 199 19.20 -20.52 -42.49
N SER A 200 20.10 -19.60 -42.26
CA SER A 200 21.54 -19.83 -42.19
C SER A 200 22.11 -19.19 -40.92
N ASP A 201 23.35 -19.56 -40.59
CA ASP A 201 24.04 -18.99 -39.42
C ASP A 201 24.13 -17.45 -39.45
N LYS A 202 23.98 -16.84 -40.64
CA LYS A 202 23.96 -15.37 -40.77
C LYS A 202 22.71 -14.72 -40.21
N ASN A 203 21.63 -15.48 -40.06
CA ASN A 203 20.36 -15.01 -39.51
C ASN A 203 20.34 -14.98 -37.98
N TYR A 204 21.32 -15.62 -37.34
CA TYR A 204 21.44 -15.68 -35.88
C TYR A 204 22.64 -14.89 -35.38
N GLN A 205 22.53 -14.34 -34.18
CA GLN A 205 23.68 -13.78 -33.48
C GLN A 205 24.63 -14.95 -33.17
N LYS A 206 25.92 -14.77 -33.53
CA LYS A 206 26.94 -15.78 -33.20
C LYS A 206 26.96 -15.99 -31.68
N PRO A 207 26.90 -17.25 -31.21
CA PRO A 207 27.05 -17.52 -29.80
C PRO A 207 28.41 -16.94 -29.34
N VAL A 208 28.39 -16.18 -28.23
CA VAL A 208 29.61 -15.70 -27.61
C VAL A 208 30.35 -16.96 -27.17
N SER A 209 31.50 -17.25 -27.82
CA SER A 209 32.35 -18.37 -27.44
C SER A 209 32.98 -18.03 -26.08
N TYR A 210 32.43 -18.59 -25.01
CA TYR A 210 33.05 -18.57 -23.69
C TYR A 210 34.26 -19.53 -23.69
N THR A 211 35.42 -19.07 -24.19
CA THR A 211 36.67 -19.83 -24.25
C THR A 211 37.33 -20.03 -22.90
N HIS A 212 36.67 -19.79 -21.77
CA HIS A 212 37.25 -19.93 -20.43
C HIS A 212 36.35 -20.66 -19.43
N LEU A 213 35.77 -21.80 -19.82
CA LEU A 213 35.30 -22.78 -18.86
C LEU A 213 36.20 -24.04 -18.97
N THR A 214 37.44 -23.91 -18.54
CA THR A 214 38.18 -25.09 -18.07
C THR A 214 37.54 -25.52 -16.77
N LEU A 215 36.69 -26.53 -16.82
CA LEU A 215 36.22 -27.23 -15.63
C LEU A 215 37.47 -27.77 -14.88
N PRO A 216 37.66 -27.50 -13.58
CA PRO A 216 38.68 -28.13 -12.83
C PRO A 216 38.45 -29.64 -12.81
N THR A 217 39.36 -30.37 -13.38
CA THR A 217 39.37 -31.85 -13.36
C THR A 217 39.59 -32.28 -11.93
N ILE A 218 38.53 -32.73 -11.25
CA ILE A 218 38.71 -33.40 -9.95
C ILE A 218 39.31 -34.76 -10.26
N ARG A 219 40.61 -34.93 -9.95
CA ARG A 219 41.20 -36.26 -9.85
C ARG A 219 40.77 -36.87 -8.52
N LEU A 220 40.04 -37.97 -8.60
CA LEU A 220 39.89 -38.92 -7.50
C LEU A 220 41.16 -39.69 -7.25
#